data_f59b689aab95291bf2891ec94182e6a8
#
_entry.id   f59b689aab95291bf2891ec94182e6a8
#
_cell.length_a   1.000
_cell.length_b   1.000
_cell.length_c   1.000
_cell.angle_alpha   90.00
_cell.angle_beta   90.00
_cell.angle_gamma   90.00
#
_symmetry.space_group_name_H-M   'P 1'
#
loop_
_entity.id
_entity.type
_entity.pdbx_description
1 polymer ?
#
loop_
_entity_poly.entity_id
_entity_poly.type
_entity_poly.pdbx_seq_one_letter_code
_entity_poly.pdbx_strand_id
1 'polypeptide(L)'
;MDRSVFRNVEANLKKGIRQQITVDAGGETYTRQFVPYQRLILLGGGHVSQALCNFAAELDFEVVVVDDRLAFANERLFPKASRIICDHFEKAIEELDICSGDYIAVLTRGHRWDQMCLEKIFQGTMPAYLGLIGSKRRVSGLFDLMEENGYSRELMNRISTPIGIPINASTPKEIGISILAELIKFRQS
;
A
#
# COMPACT_ATOMS: atom_id res chain seq x y z
N MET A 1 29.14 18.62 1.56
CA MET A 1 28.55 17.26 1.47
C MET A 1 28.37 16.94 -0.02
N ASP A 2 28.86 15.79 -0.46
CA ASP A 2 28.86 15.42 -1.88
C ASP A 2 27.44 15.07 -2.37
N ARG A 3 27.08 15.49 -3.59
CA ARG A 3 25.81 15.15 -4.24
C ARG A 3 25.57 13.66 -4.39
N SER A 4 26.63 12.84 -4.41
CA SER A 4 26.56 11.39 -4.48
C SER A 4 25.91 10.78 -3.22
N VAL A 5 26.15 11.34 -2.03
CA VAL A 5 25.56 10.90 -0.77
C VAL A 5 24.03 11.06 -0.80
N PHE A 6 23.57 12.21 -1.28
CA PHE A 6 22.11 12.45 -1.38
C PHE A 6 21.42 11.54 -2.39
N ARG A 7 22.07 11.24 -3.54
CA ARG A 7 21.54 10.29 -4.51
C ARG A 7 21.42 8.87 -3.95
N ASN A 8 22.41 8.43 -3.18
CA ASN A 8 22.39 7.12 -2.52
C ASN A 8 21.29 7.07 -1.45
N VAL A 9 21.13 8.13 -0.67
CA VAL A 9 20.05 8.23 0.33
C VAL A 9 18.71 8.17 -0.36
N GLU A 10 18.48 8.96 -1.41
CA GLU A 10 17.23 8.94 -2.18
C GLU A 10 16.93 7.57 -2.78
N ALA A 11 17.92 6.90 -3.38
CA ALA A 11 17.78 5.56 -3.94
C ALA A 11 17.40 4.51 -2.88
N ASN A 12 17.98 4.62 -1.68
CA ASN A 12 17.68 3.73 -0.57
C ASN A 12 16.28 4.01 0.03
N LEU A 13 15.91 5.31 0.14
CA LEU A 13 14.57 5.69 0.60
C LEU A 13 13.49 5.19 -0.35
N LYS A 14 13.72 5.24 -1.67
CA LYS A 14 12.82 4.64 -2.67
C LYS A 14 12.66 3.11 -2.53
N LYS A 15 13.66 2.44 -1.95
CA LYS A 15 13.61 1.00 -1.64
C LYS A 15 13.01 0.69 -0.27
N GLY A 16 12.46 1.69 0.43
CA GLY A 16 11.93 1.52 1.78
C GLY A 16 12.99 1.41 2.88
N ILE A 17 14.26 1.72 2.59
CA ILE A 17 15.36 1.58 3.54
C ILE A 17 15.59 2.90 4.27
N ARG A 18 15.42 2.90 5.61
CA ARG A 18 15.76 4.05 6.46
C ARG A 18 17.22 4.42 6.30
N GLN A 19 17.53 5.70 6.29
CA GLN A 19 18.89 6.21 6.17
C GLN A 19 19.22 7.14 7.34
N GLN A 20 20.47 7.11 7.77
CA GLN A 20 21.00 8.03 8.77
C GLN A 20 22.21 8.74 8.18
N ILE A 21 22.21 10.05 8.26
CA ILE A 21 23.37 10.87 7.89
C ILE A 21 23.90 11.52 9.16
N THR A 22 25.20 11.35 9.40
CA THR A 22 25.94 12.00 10.46
C THR A 22 26.97 12.94 9.84
N VAL A 23 27.03 14.16 10.30
CA VAL A 23 27.95 15.20 9.82
C VAL A 23 28.63 15.85 11.00
N ASP A 24 29.95 15.91 10.97
CA ASP A 24 30.73 16.68 11.93
C ASP A 24 30.97 18.09 11.39
N ALA A 25 30.55 19.10 12.13
CA ALA A 25 30.72 20.50 11.78
C ALA A 25 30.99 21.35 13.02
N GLY A 26 32.05 22.13 13.00
CA GLY A 26 32.40 23.04 14.08
C GLY A 26 32.75 22.36 15.43
N GLY A 27 33.17 21.09 15.40
CA GLY A 27 33.43 20.28 16.60
C GLY A 27 32.19 19.63 17.23
N GLU A 28 31.03 19.74 16.57
CA GLU A 28 29.80 19.09 16.97
C GLU A 28 29.35 18.07 15.92
N THR A 29 28.76 16.96 16.39
CA THR A 29 28.24 15.89 15.54
C THR A 29 26.73 16.02 15.38
N TYR A 30 26.27 16.21 14.15
CA TYR A 30 24.85 16.30 13.80
C TYR A 30 24.39 15.01 13.12
N THR A 31 23.38 14.38 13.69
CA THR A 31 22.79 13.17 13.12
C THR A 31 21.34 13.44 12.69
N ARG A 32 21.01 13.11 11.45
CA ARG A 32 19.65 13.19 10.94
C ARG A 32 19.20 11.85 10.36
N GLN A 33 18.05 11.39 10.80
CA GLN A 33 17.40 10.22 10.23
C GLN A 33 16.46 10.65 9.09
N PHE A 34 16.50 9.89 8.01
CA PHE A 34 15.60 10.00 6.86
C PHE A 34 14.77 8.73 6.80
N VAL A 35 13.47 8.89 6.83
CA VAL A 35 12.53 7.78 6.66
C VAL A 35 12.02 7.76 5.22
N PRO A 36 11.78 6.57 4.64
CA PRO A 36 11.21 6.44 3.31
C PRO A 36 9.86 7.15 3.24
N TYR A 37 9.57 7.78 2.11
CA TYR A 37 8.19 8.06 1.75
C TYR A 37 7.45 6.74 1.65
N GLN A 38 6.35 6.64 2.37
CA GLN A 38 5.55 5.42 2.38
C GLN A 38 4.41 5.60 1.40
N ARG A 39 4.55 5.01 0.22
CA ARG A 39 3.51 5.01 -0.78
C ARG A 39 2.46 3.97 -0.41
N LEU A 40 1.21 4.41 -0.25
CA LEU A 40 0.05 3.57 -0.02
C LEU A 40 -0.79 3.51 -1.29
N ILE A 41 -0.85 2.35 -1.92
CA ILE A 41 -1.61 2.09 -3.14
C ILE A 41 -2.94 1.45 -2.76
N LEU A 42 -4.04 2.14 -3.09
CA LEU A 42 -5.40 1.67 -2.88
C LEU A 42 -5.95 1.13 -4.20
N LEU A 43 -6.09 -0.18 -4.31
CA LEU A 43 -6.71 -0.83 -5.46
C LEU A 43 -8.21 -0.96 -5.23
N GLY A 44 -8.98 -0.05 -5.81
CA GLY A 44 -10.41 0.15 -5.64
C GLY A 44 -10.75 1.50 -4.99
N GLY A 45 -11.64 2.28 -5.61
CA GLY A 45 -12.04 3.64 -5.20
C GLY A 45 -13.34 3.70 -4.37
N GLY A 46 -13.68 2.62 -3.64
CA GLY A 46 -14.89 2.54 -2.82
C GLY A 46 -14.86 3.41 -1.56
N HIS A 47 -15.94 3.39 -0.77
CA HIS A 47 -16.09 4.23 0.43
C HIS A 47 -15.00 3.97 1.50
N VAL A 48 -14.52 2.72 1.64
CA VAL A 48 -13.42 2.40 2.55
C VAL A 48 -12.13 3.07 2.09
N SER A 49 -11.83 3.01 0.78
CA SER A 49 -10.67 3.68 0.19
C SER A 49 -10.71 5.18 0.37
N GLN A 50 -11.88 5.81 0.21
CA GLN A 50 -12.06 7.25 0.44
C GLN A 50 -11.75 7.64 1.89
N ALA A 51 -12.27 6.88 2.85
CA ALA A 51 -12.00 7.09 4.26
C ALA A 51 -10.50 6.88 4.58
N LEU A 52 -9.93 5.77 4.12
CA LEU A 52 -8.53 5.43 4.35
C LEU A 52 -7.58 6.45 3.72
N CYS A 53 -7.84 6.91 2.49
CA CYS A 53 -7.05 7.94 1.82
C CYS A 53 -6.99 9.22 2.65
N ASN A 54 -8.14 9.70 3.15
CA ASN A 54 -8.20 10.91 3.96
C ASN A 54 -7.38 10.81 5.24
N PHE A 55 -7.44 9.66 5.93
CA PHE A 55 -6.72 9.44 7.18
C PHE A 55 -5.22 9.20 6.94
N ALA A 56 -4.87 8.41 5.91
CA ALA A 56 -3.49 8.07 5.60
C ALA A 56 -2.68 9.30 5.15
N ALA A 57 -3.28 10.20 4.38
CA ALA A 57 -2.64 11.44 3.96
C ALA A 57 -2.27 12.35 5.14
N GLU A 58 -3.05 12.35 6.24
CA GLU A 58 -2.71 13.08 7.48
C GLU A 58 -1.52 12.46 8.25
N LEU A 59 -1.13 11.24 7.89
CA LEU A 59 -0.01 10.50 8.48
C LEU A 59 1.18 10.37 7.52
N ASP A 60 1.31 11.30 6.59
CA ASP A 60 2.40 11.42 5.63
C ASP A 60 2.53 10.23 4.66
N PHE A 61 1.46 9.46 4.42
CA PHE A 61 1.43 8.52 3.32
C PHE A 61 1.24 9.23 1.99
N GLU A 62 2.05 8.88 1.01
CA GLU A 62 1.80 9.21 -0.39
C GLU A 62 0.73 8.26 -0.94
N VAL A 63 -0.53 8.72 -0.97
CA VAL A 63 -1.65 7.85 -1.34
C VAL A 63 -1.89 7.88 -2.84
N VAL A 64 -1.83 6.70 -3.46
CA VAL A 64 -2.20 6.47 -4.86
C VAL A 64 -3.48 5.67 -4.91
N VAL A 65 -4.45 6.12 -5.69
CA VAL A 65 -5.75 5.45 -5.85
C VAL A 65 -5.91 4.95 -7.27
N VAL A 66 -6.33 3.70 -7.41
CA VAL A 66 -6.63 3.05 -8.70
C VAL A 66 -8.06 2.53 -8.69
N ASP A 67 -8.85 2.87 -9.69
CA ASP A 67 -10.15 2.22 -10.00
C ASP A 67 -10.40 2.31 -11.51
N ASP A 68 -10.97 1.27 -12.08
CA ASP A 68 -11.28 1.22 -13.52
C ASP A 68 -12.50 2.05 -13.92
N ARG A 69 -13.16 2.71 -12.97
CA ARG A 69 -14.37 3.51 -13.18
C ARG A 69 -14.12 4.96 -12.82
N LEU A 70 -14.29 5.87 -13.76
CA LEU A 70 -14.15 7.32 -13.56
C LEU A 70 -15.03 7.86 -12.41
N ALA A 71 -16.20 7.26 -12.20
CA ALA A 71 -17.09 7.62 -11.09
C ALA A 71 -16.46 7.36 -9.71
N PHE A 72 -15.43 6.50 -9.62
CA PHE A 72 -14.75 6.12 -8.39
C PHE A 72 -13.26 6.54 -8.34
N ALA A 73 -12.64 6.89 -9.46
CA ALA A 73 -11.27 7.39 -9.55
C ALA A 73 -11.27 8.85 -10.01
N ASN A 74 -11.53 9.77 -9.08
CA ASN A 74 -11.55 11.21 -9.39
C ASN A 74 -11.20 12.07 -8.16
N GLU A 75 -10.72 13.30 -8.41
CA GLU A 75 -10.27 14.25 -7.38
C GLU A 75 -11.38 14.67 -6.40
N ARG A 76 -12.66 14.66 -6.82
CA ARG A 76 -13.77 15.00 -5.94
C ARG A 76 -13.91 13.98 -4.79
N LEU A 77 -13.66 12.69 -5.07
CA LEU A 77 -13.72 11.62 -4.06
C LEU A 77 -12.42 11.48 -3.28
N PHE A 78 -11.29 11.84 -3.90
CA PHE A 78 -9.94 11.67 -3.35
C PHE A 78 -9.13 12.97 -3.36
N PRO A 79 -9.60 14.04 -2.69
CA PRO A 79 -8.93 15.35 -2.72
C PRO A 79 -7.54 15.37 -2.06
N LYS A 80 -7.19 14.33 -1.28
CA LYS A 80 -5.90 14.18 -0.61
C LYS A 80 -4.99 13.12 -1.23
N ALA A 81 -5.43 12.47 -2.32
CA ALA A 81 -4.57 11.53 -3.02
C ALA A 81 -3.45 12.26 -3.75
N SER A 82 -2.24 11.72 -3.68
CA SER A 82 -1.07 12.23 -4.43
C SER A 82 -1.18 11.90 -5.92
N ARG A 83 -1.84 10.80 -6.25
CA ARG A 83 -2.10 10.37 -7.63
C ARG A 83 -3.38 9.57 -7.71
N ILE A 84 -4.15 9.78 -8.78
CA ILE A 84 -5.36 9.01 -9.09
C ILE A 84 -5.19 8.43 -10.49
N ILE A 85 -5.42 7.13 -10.63
CA ILE A 85 -5.31 6.40 -11.89
C ILE A 85 -6.69 5.79 -12.19
N CYS A 86 -7.28 6.24 -13.29
CA CYS A 86 -8.52 5.66 -13.81
C CYS A 86 -8.17 4.78 -15.02
N ASP A 87 -7.82 3.52 -14.76
CA ASP A 87 -7.46 2.55 -15.79
C ASP A 87 -7.71 1.12 -15.27
N HIS A 88 -7.60 0.12 -16.15
CA HIS A 88 -7.62 -1.29 -15.76
C HIS A 88 -6.53 -1.58 -14.71
N PHE A 89 -6.89 -2.36 -13.68
CA PHE A 89 -5.97 -2.64 -12.57
C PHE A 89 -4.63 -3.24 -13.01
N GLU A 90 -4.62 -4.16 -13.98
CA GLU A 90 -3.39 -4.79 -14.50
C GLU A 90 -2.43 -3.73 -15.06
N LYS A 91 -2.95 -2.86 -15.92
CA LYS A 91 -2.16 -1.80 -16.54
C LYS A 91 -1.67 -0.79 -15.51
N ALA A 92 -2.55 -0.39 -14.60
CA ALA A 92 -2.19 0.54 -13.53
C ALA A 92 -1.10 -0.04 -12.61
N ILE A 93 -1.17 -1.34 -12.27
CA ILE A 93 -0.14 -2.02 -11.46
C ILE A 93 1.21 -2.05 -12.20
N GLU A 94 1.21 -2.29 -13.52
CA GLU A 94 2.43 -2.20 -14.33
C GLU A 94 3.05 -0.80 -14.33
N GLU A 95 2.22 0.23 -14.53
CA GLU A 95 2.67 1.63 -14.56
C GLU A 95 3.19 2.13 -13.20
N LEU A 96 2.71 1.56 -12.11
CA LEU A 96 3.07 1.96 -10.76
C LEU A 96 4.48 1.58 -10.36
N ASP A 97 5.13 0.64 -11.07
CA ASP A 97 6.46 0.14 -10.74
C ASP A 97 6.59 -0.12 -9.23
N ILE A 98 5.83 -1.13 -8.76
CA ILE A 98 5.75 -1.47 -7.35
C ILE A 98 7.12 -1.83 -6.81
N CYS A 99 7.50 -1.21 -5.70
CA CYS A 99 8.76 -1.47 -5.02
C CYS A 99 8.56 -2.15 -3.66
N SER A 100 9.64 -2.68 -3.10
CA SER A 100 9.62 -3.39 -1.81
C SER A 100 9.31 -2.50 -0.60
N GLY A 101 9.22 -1.18 -0.76
CA GLY A 101 8.82 -0.24 0.27
C GLY A 101 7.34 0.15 0.23
N ASP A 102 6.60 -0.28 -0.79
CA ASP A 102 5.20 0.07 -0.95
C ASP A 102 4.26 -0.68 -0.01
N TYR A 103 3.14 -0.03 0.28
CA TYR A 103 2.00 -0.60 0.99
C TYR A 103 0.84 -0.70 0.01
N ILE A 104 0.23 -1.86 -0.11
CA ILE A 104 -0.90 -2.09 -1.02
C ILE A 104 -2.11 -2.57 -0.23
N ALA A 105 -3.25 -1.93 -0.44
CA ALA A 105 -4.54 -2.38 0.06
C ALA A 105 -5.45 -2.72 -1.12
N VAL A 106 -5.79 -4.01 -1.27
CA VAL A 106 -6.73 -4.51 -2.26
C VAL A 106 -8.14 -4.37 -1.69
N LEU A 107 -8.86 -3.35 -2.14
CA LEU A 107 -10.18 -2.92 -1.68
C LEU A 107 -11.19 -2.93 -2.83
N THR A 108 -11.05 -3.89 -3.74
CA THR A 108 -11.86 -3.94 -4.96
C THR A 108 -13.30 -4.39 -4.68
N ARG A 109 -14.15 -4.32 -5.71
CA ARG A 109 -15.57 -4.65 -5.60
C ARG A 109 -15.90 -6.13 -5.66
N GLY A 110 -14.94 -7.05 -5.86
CA GLY A 110 -15.25 -8.48 -5.96
C GLY A 110 -14.09 -9.39 -6.33
N HIS A 111 -14.31 -10.71 -6.14
CA HIS A 111 -13.30 -11.76 -6.27
C HIS A 111 -12.47 -11.71 -7.55
N ARG A 112 -13.12 -11.48 -8.70
CA ARG A 112 -12.44 -11.43 -9.99
C ARG A 112 -11.35 -10.34 -10.03
N TRP A 113 -11.66 -9.18 -9.46
CA TRP A 113 -10.73 -8.07 -9.43
C TRP A 113 -9.66 -8.25 -8.36
N ASP A 114 -10.05 -8.82 -7.20
CA ASP A 114 -9.10 -9.17 -6.14
C ASP A 114 -8.06 -10.16 -6.66
N GLN A 115 -8.51 -11.24 -7.33
CA GLN A 115 -7.63 -12.25 -7.93
C GLN A 115 -6.67 -11.63 -8.94
N MET A 116 -7.20 -10.87 -9.91
CA MET A 116 -6.39 -10.23 -10.95
C MET A 116 -5.32 -9.31 -10.35
N CYS A 117 -5.69 -8.51 -9.35
CA CYS A 117 -4.73 -7.64 -8.67
C CYS A 117 -3.62 -8.45 -7.98
N LEU A 118 -3.98 -9.50 -7.24
CA LEU A 118 -3.01 -10.35 -6.54
C LEU A 118 -2.09 -11.08 -7.51
N GLU A 119 -2.63 -11.69 -8.57
CA GLU A 119 -1.85 -12.36 -9.61
C GLU A 119 -0.84 -11.42 -10.25
N LYS A 120 -1.27 -10.18 -10.55
CA LYS A 120 -0.38 -9.18 -11.15
C LYS A 120 0.72 -8.73 -10.19
N ILE A 121 0.39 -8.52 -8.92
CA ILE A 121 1.37 -8.16 -7.88
C ILE A 121 2.39 -9.29 -7.69
N PHE A 122 1.94 -10.55 -7.69
CA PHE A 122 2.82 -11.71 -7.51
C PHE A 122 3.79 -11.96 -8.66
N GLN A 123 3.51 -11.42 -9.85
CA GLN A 123 4.42 -11.47 -11.00
C GLN A 123 5.56 -10.44 -10.91
N GLY A 124 5.45 -9.46 -10.02
CA GLY A 124 6.41 -8.38 -9.85
C GLY A 124 7.16 -8.40 -8.53
N THR A 125 7.61 -7.22 -8.12
CA THR A 125 8.24 -7.02 -6.81
C THR A 125 7.17 -7.04 -5.72
N MET A 126 7.36 -7.90 -4.70
CA MET A 126 6.46 -7.93 -3.56
C MET A 126 6.59 -6.65 -2.72
N PRO A 127 5.49 -5.98 -2.40
CA PRO A 127 5.48 -4.80 -1.53
C PRO A 127 5.87 -5.16 -0.09
N ALA A 128 6.20 -4.15 0.72
CA ALA A 128 6.41 -4.30 2.15
C ALA A 128 5.15 -4.84 2.85
N TYR A 129 4.01 -4.31 2.47
CA TYR A 129 2.71 -4.70 3.01
C TYR A 129 1.70 -4.95 1.88
N LEU A 130 0.98 -6.06 1.98
CA LEU A 130 -0.12 -6.39 1.08
C LEU A 130 -1.33 -6.83 1.91
N GLY A 131 -2.39 -6.02 1.88
CA GLY A 131 -3.64 -6.30 2.59
C GLY A 131 -4.79 -6.55 1.63
N LEU A 132 -5.70 -7.46 2.01
CA LEU A 132 -6.88 -7.80 1.23
C LEU A 132 -8.14 -7.66 2.08
N ILE A 133 -9.12 -6.89 1.58
CA ILE A 133 -10.44 -6.80 2.20
C ILE A 133 -11.29 -8.01 1.87
N GLY A 134 -11.94 -8.57 2.88
CA GLY A 134 -12.89 -9.66 2.68
C GLY A 134 -13.19 -10.40 3.95
N SER A 135 -14.34 -11.10 3.97
CA SER A 135 -14.63 -12.04 5.06
C SER A 135 -13.71 -13.27 4.94
N LYS A 136 -13.42 -13.92 6.07
CA LYS A 136 -12.60 -15.15 6.10
C LYS A 136 -13.05 -16.20 5.07
N ARG A 137 -14.37 -16.42 4.97
CA ARG A 137 -14.95 -17.36 4.00
C ARG A 137 -14.66 -16.97 2.55
N ARG A 138 -14.80 -15.66 2.24
CA ARG A 138 -14.55 -15.13 0.89
C ARG A 138 -13.09 -15.27 0.51
N VAL A 139 -12.19 -14.93 1.41
CA VAL A 139 -10.75 -15.00 1.19
C VAL A 139 -10.28 -16.45 1.03
N SER A 140 -10.82 -17.39 1.86
CA SER A 140 -10.50 -18.81 1.71
C SER A 140 -10.81 -19.30 0.30
N GLY A 141 -12.02 -19.04 -0.20
CA GLY A 141 -12.38 -19.46 -1.55
C GLY A 141 -11.52 -18.84 -2.67
N LEU A 142 -11.07 -17.58 -2.47
CA LEU A 142 -10.14 -16.96 -3.40
C LEU A 142 -8.76 -17.65 -3.36
N PHE A 143 -8.26 -17.97 -2.18
CA PHE A 143 -6.97 -18.62 -2.02
C PHE A 143 -6.97 -20.05 -2.56
N ASP A 144 -8.07 -20.79 -2.39
CA ASP A 144 -8.24 -22.12 -2.94
C ASP A 144 -8.17 -22.07 -4.49
N LEU A 145 -8.86 -21.10 -5.10
CA LEU A 145 -8.81 -20.87 -6.54
C LEU A 145 -7.41 -20.48 -7.04
N MET A 146 -6.71 -19.63 -6.31
CA MET A 146 -5.34 -19.23 -6.67
C MET A 146 -4.36 -20.38 -6.55
N GLU A 147 -4.54 -21.27 -5.58
CA GLU A 147 -3.75 -22.49 -5.41
C GLU A 147 -3.97 -23.47 -6.59
N GLU A 148 -5.21 -23.61 -7.05
CA GLU A 148 -5.54 -24.36 -8.29
C GLU A 148 -4.85 -23.76 -9.53
N ASN A 149 -4.66 -22.44 -9.55
CA ASN A 149 -3.92 -21.73 -10.62
C ASN A 149 -2.40 -21.76 -10.43
N GLY A 150 -1.88 -22.50 -9.44
CA GLY A 150 -0.44 -22.72 -9.26
C GLY A 150 0.27 -21.73 -8.34
N TYR A 151 -0.43 -20.85 -7.66
CA TYR A 151 0.16 -19.97 -6.66
C TYR A 151 0.35 -20.69 -5.33
N SER A 152 1.53 -20.57 -4.71
CA SER A 152 1.83 -21.26 -3.46
C SER A 152 1.05 -20.65 -2.27
N ARG A 153 0.64 -21.52 -1.35
CA ARG A 153 0.02 -21.08 -0.09
C ARG A 153 0.95 -20.19 0.74
N GLU A 154 2.24 -20.44 0.68
CA GLU A 154 3.26 -19.63 1.35
C GLU A 154 3.24 -18.16 0.87
N LEU A 155 3.10 -17.96 -0.44
CA LEU A 155 2.99 -16.62 -1.01
C LEU A 155 1.72 -15.90 -0.53
N MET A 156 0.59 -16.62 -0.50
CA MET A 156 -0.69 -16.08 -0.03
C MET A 156 -0.70 -15.78 1.47
N ASN A 157 0.07 -16.51 2.28
CA ASN A 157 0.22 -16.25 3.72
C ASN A 157 0.95 -14.92 4.01
N ARG A 158 1.54 -14.28 3.02
CA ARG A 158 2.11 -12.93 3.14
C ARG A 158 1.06 -11.83 3.06
N ILE A 159 -0.18 -12.16 2.68
CA ILE A 159 -1.29 -11.22 2.58
C ILE A 159 -1.91 -11.05 3.97
N SER A 160 -1.99 -9.81 4.45
CA SER A 160 -2.78 -9.49 5.65
C SER A 160 -4.27 -9.54 5.32
N THR A 161 -4.97 -10.52 5.86
CA THR A 161 -6.39 -10.72 5.58
C THR A 161 -7.11 -11.45 6.71
N PRO A 162 -8.31 -11.02 7.10
CA PRO A 162 -8.97 -9.77 6.68
C PRO A 162 -8.13 -8.55 7.04
N ILE A 163 -7.99 -7.61 6.11
CA ILE A 163 -7.20 -6.38 6.31
C ILE A 163 -7.72 -5.56 7.50
N GLY A 164 -6.83 -5.06 8.33
CA GLY A 164 -7.11 -4.23 9.49
C GLY A 164 -7.09 -4.98 10.82
N ILE A 165 -6.84 -4.25 11.90
CA ILE A 165 -6.90 -4.82 13.24
C ILE A 165 -8.37 -5.00 13.71
N PRO A 166 -8.67 -6.05 14.50
CA PRO A 166 -10.05 -6.35 14.93
C PRO A 166 -10.55 -5.34 15.99
N ILE A 167 -11.31 -4.34 15.55
CA ILE A 167 -11.94 -3.31 16.40
C ILE A 167 -13.48 -3.33 16.30
N ASN A 168 -14.06 -4.40 15.76
CA ASN A 168 -15.50 -4.51 15.47
C ASN A 168 -16.03 -3.38 14.54
N ALA A 169 -15.21 -2.93 13.60
CA ALA A 169 -15.55 -1.90 12.63
C ALA A 169 -16.72 -2.34 11.73
N SER A 170 -17.71 -1.48 11.56
CA SER A 170 -18.92 -1.73 10.75
C SER A 170 -19.14 -0.70 9.65
N THR A 171 -18.69 0.53 9.85
CA THR A 171 -18.80 1.60 8.85
C THR A 171 -17.54 1.71 7.99
N PRO A 172 -17.62 2.25 6.77
CA PRO A 172 -16.44 2.48 5.93
C PRO A 172 -15.33 3.30 6.62
N LYS A 173 -15.69 4.26 7.46
CA LYS A 173 -14.74 5.08 8.20
C LYS A 173 -14.04 4.27 9.31
N GLU A 174 -14.79 3.48 10.06
CA GLU A 174 -14.22 2.59 11.09
C GLU A 174 -13.31 1.53 10.48
N ILE A 175 -13.70 0.95 9.33
CA ILE A 175 -12.86 0.01 8.58
C ILE A 175 -11.58 0.71 8.12
N GLY A 176 -11.68 1.94 7.62
CA GLY A 176 -10.51 2.75 7.25
C GLY A 176 -9.56 3.00 8.43
N ILE A 177 -10.09 3.26 9.63
CA ILE A 177 -9.29 3.40 10.86
C ILE A 177 -8.64 2.07 11.25
N SER A 178 -9.38 0.96 11.18
CA SER A 178 -8.87 -0.38 11.45
C SER A 178 -7.67 -0.73 10.56
N ILE A 179 -7.79 -0.46 9.25
CA ILE A 179 -6.72 -0.67 8.27
C ILE A 179 -5.53 0.24 8.59
N LEU A 180 -5.78 1.52 8.83
CA LEU A 180 -4.72 2.48 9.14
C LEU A 180 -3.94 2.10 10.40
N ALA A 181 -4.63 1.64 11.43
CA ALA A 181 -3.98 1.17 12.66
C ALA A 181 -3.07 -0.05 12.41
N GLU A 182 -3.47 -0.96 11.52
CA GLU A 182 -2.62 -2.07 11.10
C GLU A 182 -1.39 -1.59 10.33
N LEU A 183 -1.56 -0.64 9.39
CA LEU A 183 -0.45 -0.05 8.65
C LEU A 183 0.56 0.64 9.58
N ILE A 184 0.08 1.39 10.59
CA ILE A 184 0.93 2.02 11.60
C ILE A 184 1.71 0.97 12.39
N LYS A 185 1.02 -0.08 12.84
CA LYS A 185 1.65 -1.20 13.57
C LYS A 185 2.75 -1.85 12.71
N PHE A 186 2.45 -2.13 11.45
CA PHE A 186 3.40 -2.74 10.51
C PHE A 186 4.61 -1.83 10.26
N ARG A 187 4.39 -0.52 10.13
CA ARG A 187 5.46 0.48 9.92
C ARG A 187 6.49 0.53 11.04
N GLN A 188 6.11 0.15 12.25
CA GLN A 188 6.96 0.23 13.45
C GLN A 188 7.61 -1.11 13.81
N SER A 189 7.26 -2.21 13.09
CA SER A 189 7.83 -3.54 13.27
C SER A 189 9.12 -3.70 12.48
#